data_7f99555975fe2866f409d6d38ec97c64
#
_entry.id   7f99555975fe2866f409d6d38ec97c64
#
_cell.length_a   1.000
_cell.length_b   1.000
_cell.length_c   1.000
_cell.angle_alpha   90.00
_cell.angle_beta   90.00
_cell.angle_gamma   90.00
#
_symmetry.space_group_name_H-M   'P 1'
#
loop_
_entity.id
_entity.type
_entity.pdbx_description
1 polymer ?
#
loop_
_entity_poly.entity_id
_entity_poly.type
_entity_poly.pdbx_seq_one_letter_code
_entity_poly.pdbx_strand_id
1 'polypeptide(L)'
;FYEAYPDVVVKLEQESCYLNGELDVKEHKLDCCFFIGQCPPGMESFPLYEDPYYLVVEEKSYLASLKEVSVWDVVGKYQFIPTNESFDMGSTIHEIYQLFARFSRLDFQPQENQMAIALVEKGLGITVLPGLTPIDLIPNRAVKIIPLKDRLTRTVSLLCPRESERSHLTEVFLRLTQQRVDAWRTAQENKSP
;
A
#
# COMPACT_ATOMS: atom_id res chain seq x y z
N PHE A 1 -3.97 -4.49 20.75
CA PHE A 1 -3.15 -5.52 21.38
C PHE A 1 -2.63 -5.05 22.75
N TYR A 2 -2.00 -3.90 22.86
CA TYR A 2 -1.47 -3.33 24.10
C TYR A 2 -2.48 -3.23 25.24
N GLU A 3 -3.72 -2.81 24.94
CA GLU A 3 -4.79 -2.71 25.96
C GLU A 3 -5.16 -4.06 26.55
N ALA A 4 -5.08 -5.12 25.75
CA ALA A 4 -5.43 -6.47 26.17
C ALA A 4 -4.26 -7.23 26.81
N TYR A 5 -3.03 -6.86 26.47
CA TYR A 5 -1.79 -7.54 26.89
C TYR A 5 -0.71 -6.51 27.26
N PRO A 6 -0.89 -5.77 28.37
CA PRO A 6 0.00 -4.67 28.74
C PRO A 6 1.41 -5.10 29.11
N ASP A 7 1.59 -6.34 29.53
CA ASP A 7 2.90 -6.89 29.95
C ASP A 7 3.71 -7.47 28.79
N VAL A 8 3.11 -7.48 27.54
CA VAL A 8 3.82 -7.97 26.36
C VAL A 8 4.58 -6.83 25.68
N VAL A 9 5.86 -7.03 25.49
CA VAL A 9 6.69 -6.10 24.72
C VAL A 9 6.48 -6.36 23.24
N VAL A 10 5.92 -5.37 22.54
CA VAL A 10 5.77 -5.40 21.08
C VAL A 10 6.91 -4.62 20.44
N LYS A 11 7.72 -5.28 19.64
CA LYS A 11 8.76 -4.65 18.82
C LYS A 11 8.20 -4.44 17.41
N LEU A 12 8.22 -3.21 16.93
CA LEU A 12 7.85 -2.86 15.58
C LEU A 12 9.10 -2.55 14.77
N GLU A 13 9.23 -3.21 13.64
CA GLU A 13 10.30 -2.96 12.68
C GLU A 13 9.68 -2.50 11.36
N GLN A 14 10.31 -1.51 10.73
CA GLN A 14 9.93 -1.04 9.42
C GLN A 14 11.02 -1.49 8.44
N GLU A 15 10.62 -2.34 7.52
CA GLU A 15 11.50 -2.78 6.44
C GLU A 15 11.28 -1.95 5.18
N SER A 16 12.38 -1.57 4.56
CA SER A 16 12.37 -0.82 3.30
C SER A 16 12.13 -1.72 2.07
N CYS A 17 12.17 -3.03 2.24
CA CYS A 17 11.98 -4.02 1.19
C CYS A 17 11.07 -5.16 1.69
N TYR A 18 10.01 -5.46 0.93
CA TYR A 18 9.06 -6.54 1.25
C TYR A 18 9.73 -7.92 1.40
N LEU A 19 10.80 -8.17 0.63
CA LEU A 19 11.55 -9.43 0.68
C LEU A 19 12.23 -9.67 2.03
N ASN A 20 12.63 -8.61 2.72
CA ASN A 20 13.26 -8.74 4.03
C ASN A 20 12.26 -9.18 5.10
N GLY A 21 11.06 -8.59 5.12
CA GLY A 21 10.01 -8.98 6.06
C GLY A 21 9.61 -10.44 5.93
N GLU A 22 9.45 -10.94 4.69
CA GLU A 22 9.20 -12.35 4.41
C GLU A 22 10.32 -13.24 4.95
N LEU A 23 11.57 -12.89 4.63
CA LEU A 23 12.74 -13.66 5.06
C LEU A 23 12.88 -13.67 6.59
N ASP A 24 12.65 -12.53 7.24
CA ASP A 24 12.76 -12.40 8.69
C ASP A 24 11.67 -13.17 9.44
N VAL A 25 10.46 -13.27 8.89
CA VAL A 25 9.42 -14.17 9.44
C VAL A 25 9.84 -15.64 9.26
N LYS A 26 10.38 -16.01 8.09
CA LYS A 26 10.86 -17.38 7.81
C LYS A 26 12.03 -17.78 8.70
N GLU A 27 12.89 -16.85 9.07
CA GLU A 27 14.03 -17.06 9.96
C GLU A 27 13.68 -16.87 11.44
N HIS A 28 12.40 -16.68 11.78
CA HIS A 28 11.89 -16.44 13.15
C HIS A 28 12.49 -15.22 13.84
N LYS A 29 12.93 -14.22 13.09
CA LYS A 29 13.35 -12.93 13.61
C LYS A 29 12.15 -12.02 13.89
N LEU A 30 11.08 -12.18 13.08
CA LEU A 30 9.77 -11.57 13.28
C LEU A 30 8.72 -12.67 13.51
N ASP A 31 7.77 -12.41 14.38
CA ASP A 31 6.62 -13.30 14.61
C ASP A 31 5.62 -13.26 13.45
N CYS A 32 5.47 -12.11 12.81
CA CYS A 32 4.62 -11.89 11.64
C CYS A 32 4.98 -10.56 10.97
N CYS A 33 4.53 -10.36 9.73
CA CYS A 33 4.65 -9.07 9.06
C CYS A 33 3.42 -8.75 8.21
N PHE A 34 3.14 -7.45 8.02
CA PHE A 34 2.21 -7.02 6.99
C PHE A 34 2.87 -7.21 5.62
N PHE A 35 2.16 -7.86 4.72
CA PHE A 35 2.70 -8.36 3.47
C PHE A 35 1.75 -8.05 2.29
N ILE A 36 2.34 -7.83 1.13
CA ILE A 36 1.64 -7.64 -0.14
C ILE A 36 2.31 -8.55 -1.16
N GLY A 37 1.51 -9.39 -1.82
CA GLY A 37 2.00 -10.34 -2.81
C GLY A 37 1.51 -11.76 -2.58
N GLN A 38 2.15 -12.71 -3.27
CA GLN A 38 1.80 -14.13 -3.16
C GLN A 38 2.42 -14.73 -1.90
N CYS A 39 1.61 -15.53 -1.17
CA CYS A 39 2.09 -16.21 0.03
C CYS A 39 3.30 -17.13 -0.28
N PRO A 40 4.44 -16.91 0.38
CA PRO A 40 5.63 -17.73 0.16
C PRO A 40 5.42 -19.17 0.60
N PRO A 41 6.14 -20.13 -0.02
CA PRO A 41 6.10 -21.51 0.40
C PRO A 41 6.53 -21.70 1.86
N GLY A 42 5.74 -22.44 2.62
CA GLY A 42 6.04 -22.73 4.03
C GLY A 42 5.50 -21.73 5.03
N MET A 43 4.74 -20.75 4.59
CA MET A 43 4.10 -19.72 5.41
C MET A 43 2.59 -19.72 5.20
N GLU A 44 1.88 -18.94 5.99
CA GLU A 44 0.45 -18.69 5.86
C GLU A 44 0.18 -17.20 5.77
N SER A 45 -0.70 -16.83 4.84
CA SER A 45 -1.09 -15.45 4.59
C SER A 45 -2.57 -15.26 4.90
N PHE A 46 -2.89 -14.28 5.70
CA PHE A 46 -4.24 -13.94 6.13
C PHE A 46 -4.64 -12.60 5.51
N PRO A 47 -5.49 -12.59 4.46
CA PRO A 47 -5.94 -11.37 3.83
C PRO A 47 -6.69 -10.49 4.82
N LEU A 48 -6.27 -9.22 4.91
CA LEU A 48 -6.84 -8.23 5.81
C LEU A 48 -7.66 -7.19 5.06
N TYR A 49 -7.12 -6.63 3.99
CA TYR A 49 -7.74 -5.50 3.32
C TYR A 49 -7.38 -5.44 1.83
N GLU A 50 -8.41 -5.16 1.00
CA GLU A 50 -8.22 -4.81 -0.41
C GLU A 50 -8.02 -3.30 -0.51
N ASP A 51 -6.78 -2.90 -0.73
CA ASP A 51 -6.34 -1.50 -0.76
C ASP A 51 -6.40 -0.97 -2.19
N PRO A 52 -7.34 -0.07 -2.51
CA PRO A 52 -7.47 0.46 -3.86
C PRO A 52 -6.35 1.44 -4.19
N TYR A 53 -5.96 1.48 -5.47
CA TYR A 53 -5.06 2.49 -5.99
C TYR A 53 -5.80 3.74 -6.46
N TYR A 54 -5.15 4.88 -6.31
CA TYR A 54 -5.64 6.19 -6.70
C TYR A 54 -4.60 6.93 -7.54
N LEU A 55 -5.07 7.77 -8.46
CA LEU A 55 -4.23 8.75 -9.12
C LEU A 55 -4.02 9.95 -8.19
N VAL A 56 -2.78 10.38 -8.04
CA VAL A 56 -2.41 11.58 -7.28
C VAL A 56 -1.89 12.63 -8.25
N VAL A 57 -2.50 13.81 -8.21
CA VAL A 57 -2.21 14.93 -9.11
C VAL A 57 -2.06 16.23 -8.34
N GLU A 58 -1.40 17.22 -8.92
CA GLU A 58 -1.40 18.59 -8.39
C GLU A 58 -2.84 19.14 -8.31
N GLU A 59 -3.18 19.82 -7.23
CA GLU A 59 -4.53 20.38 -7.00
C GLU A 59 -4.99 21.32 -8.12
N LYS A 60 -4.06 22.05 -8.76
CA LYS A 60 -4.33 22.97 -9.86
C LYS A 60 -4.42 22.29 -11.23
N SER A 61 -4.12 21.00 -11.32
CA SER A 61 -4.22 20.23 -12.56
C SER A 61 -5.67 20.15 -13.03
N TYR A 62 -5.87 20.14 -14.35
CA TYR A 62 -7.18 19.83 -14.96
C TYR A 62 -7.72 18.49 -14.43
N LEU A 63 -6.86 17.50 -14.24
CA LEU A 63 -7.26 16.19 -13.73
C LEU A 63 -7.92 16.28 -12.35
N ALA A 64 -7.55 17.25 -11.53
CA ALA A 64 -8.11 17.44 -10.18
C ALA A 64 -9.62 17.77 -10.18
N SER A 65 -10.17 18.20 -11.31
CA SER A 65 -11.61 18.45 -11.48
C SER A 65 -12.43 17.19 -11.79
N LEU A 66 -11.76 16.08 -12.13
CA LEU A 66 -12.41 14.82 -12.48
C LEU A 66 -12.89 14.08 -11.22
N LYS A 67 -14.04 13.41 -11.32
CA LYS A 67 -14.55 12.54 -10.26
C LYS A 67 -13.84 11.19 -10.22
N GLU A 68 -13.43 10.70 -11.37
CA GLU A 68 -12.70 9.45 -11.57
C GLU A 68 -11.96 9.49 -12.91
N VAL A 69 -10.91 8.68 -13.08
CA VAL A 69 -10.10 8.65 -14.30
C VAL A 69 -9.61 7.22 -14.57
N SER A 70 -9.45 6.85 -15.85
CA SER A 70 -8.75 5.62 -16.20
C SER A 70 -7.24 5.88 -16.31
N VAL A 71 -6.41 4.94 -15.85
CA VAL A 71 -4.95 5.03 -16.04
C VAL A 71 -4.58 5.13 -17.52
N TRP A 72 -5.36 4.49 -18.39
CA TRP A 72 -5.17 4.51 -19.84
C TRP A 72 -5.42 5.89 -20.47
N ASP A 73 -6.21 6.73 -19.82
CA ASP A 73 -6.45 8.10 -20.28
C ASP A 73 -5.30 9.05 -20.01
N VAL A 74 -4.40 8.70 -19.09
CA VAL A 74 -3.28 9.55 -18.65
C VAL A 74 -1.90 9.02 -19.03
N VAL A 75 -1.77 7.72 -19.33
CA VAL A 75 -0.52 7.11 -19.82
C VAL A 75 -0.03 7.84 -21.09
N GLY A 76 1.24 8.20 -21.08
CA GLY A 76 1.91 8.88 -22.20
C GLY A 76 1.54 10.35 -22.41
N LYS A 77 0.52 10.87 -21.70
CA LYS A 77 0.09 12.27 -21.78
C LYS A 77 0.68 13.13 -20.67
N TYR A 78 0.98 12.53 -19.54
CA TYR A 78 1.53 13.21 -18.37
C TYR A 78 2.83 12.57 -17.96
N GLN A 79 3.72 13.38 -17.38
CA GLN A 79 4.94 12.88 -16.75
C GLN A 79 4.55 12.01 -15.55
N PHE A 80 5.05 10.79 -15.50
CA PHE A 80 4.82 9.87 -14.40
C PHE A 80 6.00 9.87 -13.43
N ILE A 81 5.69 9.90 -12.14
CA ILE A 81 6.64 9.77 -11.04
C ILE A 81 6.48 8.36 -10.47
N PRO A 82 7.41 7.44 -10.77
CA PRO A 82 7.35 6.07 -10.27
C PRO A 82 7.59 6.05 -8.76
N THR A 83 7.12 4.99 -8.10
CA THR A 83 7.38 4.72 -6.68
C THR A 83 7.82 3.27 -6.50
N ASN A 84 8.21 2.87 -5.29
CA ASN A 84 8.60 1.50 -5.00
C ASN A 84 7.44 0.48 -5.06
N GLU A 85 6.21 0.91 -5.28
CA GLU A 85 5.04 0.03 -5.45
C GLU A 85 5.16 -0.92 -6.66
N SER A 86 6.19 -0.73 -7.51
CA SER A 86 6.46 -1.58 -8.67
C SER A 86 7.00 -2.98 -8.33
N PHE A 87 7.19 -3.31 -7.05
CA PHE A 87 7.81 -4.58 -6.66
C PHE A 87 6.86 -5.79 -6.63
N ASP A 88 5.56 -5.60 -6.77
CA ASP A 88 4.61 -6.72 -6.92
C ASP A 88 4.69 -7.28 -8.35
N MET A 89 5.77 -7.99 -8.62
CA MET A 89 6.09 -8.56 -9.93
C MET A 89 4.97 -9.51 -10.39
N GLY A 90 4.38 -9.19 -11.53
CA GLY A 90 3.29 -9.98 -12.11
C GLY A 90 1.88 -9.48 -11.78
N SER A 91 1.75 -8.42 -11.01
CA SER A 91 0.45 -7.74 -10.82
C SER A 91 0.14 -6.78 -11.96
N THR A 92 -1.15 -6.48 -12.15
CA THR A 92 -1.60 -5.48 -13.12
C THR A 92 -1.01 -4.10 -12.84
N ILE A 93 -0.81 -3.76 -11.57
CA ILE A 93 -0.19 -2.48 -11.21
C ILE A 93 1.27 -2.42 -11.64
N HIS A 94 2.01 -3.51 -11.53
CA HIS A 94 3.39 -3.59 -12.02
C HIS A 94 3.46 -3.33 -13.54
N GLU A 95 2.59 -3.96 -14.32
CA GLU A 95 2.52 -3.75 -15.76
C GLU A 95 2.20 -2.30 -16.11
N ILE A 96 1.29 -1.66 -15.36
CA ILE A 96 0.95 -0.25 -15.52
C ILE A 96 2.17 0.64 -15.21
N TYR A 97 2.90 0.37 -14.12
CA TYR A 97 4.11 1.11 -13.79
C TYR A 97 5.18 0.97 -14.86
N GLN A 98 5.38 -0.22 -15.40
CA GLN A 98 6.31 -0.46 -16.51
C GLN A 98 5.89 0.31 -17.77
N LEU A 99 4.59 0.36 -18.04
CA LEU A 99 4.06 1.14 -19.16
C LEU A 99 4.31 2.64 -18.97
N PHE A 100 4.01 3.19 -17.79
CA PHE A 100 4.27 4.59 -17.46
C PHE A 100 5.78 4.92 -17.55
N ALA A 101 6.64 4.03 -17.06
CA ALA A 101 8.09 4.22 -17.10
C ALA A 101 8.63 4.43 -18.53
N ARG A 102 8.02 3.77 -19.53
CA ARG A 102 8.42 3.95 -20.95
C ARG A 102 8.19 5.37 -21.46
N PHE A 103 7.27 6.11 -20.85
CA PHE A 103 6.94 7.49 -21.23
C PHE A 103 7.50 8.51 -20.22
N SER A 104 8.09 8.05 -19.13
CA SER A 104 8.72 8.94 -18.15
C SER A 104 10.00 9.54 -18.71
N ARG A 105 10.17 10.85 -18.48
CA ARG A 105 11.42 11.58 -18.77
C ARG A 105 12.26 11.79 -17.51
N LEU A 106 11.77 11.33 -16.36
CA LEU A 106 12.50 11.38 -15.10
C LEU A 106 13.25 10.06 -14.91
N ASP A 107 14.55 10.14 -14.83
CA ASP A 107 15.43 9.05 -14.42
C ASP A 107 15.64 9.12 -12.91
N PHE A 108 14.54 9.10 -12.18
CA PHE A 108 14.52 9.18 -10.72
C PHE A 108 13.33 8.42 -10.17
N GLN A 109 13.58 7.49 -9.26
CA GLN A 109 12.57 6.72 -8.57
C GLN A 109 12.62 7.03 -7.07
N PRO A 110 11.63 7.77 -6.54
CA PRO A 110 11.51 7.98 -5.11
C PRO A 110 11.43 6.66 -4.34
N GLN A 111 12.20 6.55 -3.27
CA GLN A 111 12.13 5.39 -2.38
C GLN A 111 10.89 5.44 -1.47
N GLU A 112 10.39 6.64 -1.20
CA GLU A 112 9.29 6.92 -0.30
C GLU A 112 8.12 7.56 -1.06
N ASN A 113 6.89 7.11 -0.79
CA ASN A 113 5.68 7.69 -1.39
C ASN A 113 5.54 9.18 -1.10
N GLN A 114 5.99 9.64 0.06
CA GLN A 114 5.96 11.06 0.43
C GLN A 114 6.81 11.94 -0.49
N MET A 115 7.94 11.43 -0.97
CA MET A 115 8.76 12.14 -1.95
C MET A 115 8.06 12.22 -3.30
N ALA A 116 7.40 11.15 -3.75
CA ALA A 116 6.59 11.18 -4.97
C ALA A 116 5.47 12.22 -4.86
N ILE A 117 4.75 12.26 -3.73
CA ILE A 117 3.72 13.25 -3.45
C ILE A 117 4.29 14.68 -3.50
N ALA A 118 5.47 14.91 -2.92
CA ALA A 118 6.11 16.23 -2.94
C ALA A 118 6.49 16.69 -4.37
N LEU A 119 6.88 15.78 -5.23
CA LEU A 119 7.17 16.07 -6.65
C LEU A 119 5.88 16.37 -7.42
N VAL A 120 4.79 15.62 -7.15
CA VAL A 120 3.46 15.90 -7.72
C VAL A 120 2.97 17.29 -7.30
N GLU A 121 3.12 17.64 -6.02
CA GLU A 121 2.75 18.96 -5.47
C GLU A 121 3.46 20.12 -6.18
N LYS A 122 4.67 19.89 -6.71
CA LYS A 122 5.45 20.86 -7.49
C LYS A 122 5.12 20.83 -8.99
N GLY A 123 4.09 20.11 -9.39
CA GLY A 123 3.66 20.02 -10.79
C GLY A 123 4.63 19.24 -11.70
N LEU A 124 5.53 18.43 -11.12
CA LEU A 124 6.53 17.67 -11.91
C LEU A 124 5.96 16.42 -12.57
N GLY A 125 4.72 16.05 -12.25
CA GLY A 125 4.05 14.91 -12.85
C GLY A 125 2.86 14.42 -12.03
N ILE A 126 2.45 13.21 -12.32
CA ILE A 126 1.39 12.46 -11.62
C ILE A 126 1.97 11.17 -11.07
N THR A 127 1.32 10.58 -10.07
CA THR A 127 1.68 9.25 -9.58
C THR A 127 0.44 8.44 -9.25
N VAL A 128 0.59 7.13 -9.14
CA VAL A 128 -0.47 6.21 -8.68
C VAL A 128 -0.02 5.64 -7.34
N LEU A 129 -0.85 5.75 -6.32
CA LEU A 129 -0.53 5.30 -4.97
C LEU A 129 -1.69 4.51 -4.37
N PRO A 130 -1.41 3.54 -3.50
CA PRO A 130 -2.44 2.83 -2.76
C PRO A 130 -3.11 3.73 -1.72
N GLY A 131 -4.37 3.43 -1.38
CA GLY A 131 -5.21 4.23 -0.51
C GLY A 131 -4.73 4.29 0.94
N LEU A 132 -4.01 3.26 1.40
CA LEU A 132 -3.38 3.26 2.72
C LEU A 132 -2.16 4.18 2.82
N THR A 133 -1.74 4.81 1.71
CA THR A 133 -0.72 5.87 1.78
C THR A 133 -1.28 7.06 2.57
N PRO A 134 -0.63 7.51 3.65
CA PRO A 134 -1.19 8.50 4.57
C PRO A 134 -1.13 9.93 4.01
N ILE A 135 -1.77 10.17 2.85
CA ILE A 135 -1.80 11.50 2.22
C ILE A 135 -2.55 12.50 3.10
N ASP A 136 -3.66 12.06 3.69
CA ASP A 136 -4.51 12.90 4.55
C ASP A 136 -3.87 13.24 5.91
N LEU A 137 -2.82 12.52 6.30
CA LEU A 137 -2.07 12.82 7.53
C LEU A 137 -1.08 13.97 7.36
N ILE A 138 -0.86 14.44 6.13
CA ILE A 138 0.04 15.56 5.85
C ILE A 138 -0.83 16.80 5.56
N PRO A 139 -1.05 17.68 6.54
CA PRO A 139 -1.89 18.85 6.35
C PRO A 139 -1.32 19.80 5.28
N ASN A 140 -2.20 20.49 4.55
CA ASN A 140 -1.86 21.51 3.56
C ASN A 140 -1.08 21.04 2.32
N ARG A 141 -1.24 19.78 1.91
CA ARG A 141 -0.71 19.32 0.62
C ARG A 141 -1.57 19.82 -0.53
N ALA A 142 -0.94 20.47 -1.51
CA ALA A 142 -1.59 20.95 -2.73
C ALA A 142 -1.72 19.81 -3.79
N VAL A 143 -2.23 18.65 -3.36
CA VAL A 143 -2.49 17.49 -4.22
C VAL A 143 -3.95 17.05 -4.11
N LYS A 144 -4.44 16.41 -5.16
CA LYS A 144 -5.77 15.79 -5.24
C LYS A 144 -5.63 14.31 -5.51
N ILE A 145 -6.43 13.51 -4.79
CA ILE A 145 -6.55 12.07 -4.95
C ILE A 145 -7.79 11.79 -5.79
N ILE A 146 -7.64 11.03 -6.87
CA ILE A 146 -8.71 10.72 -7.82
C ILE A 146 -8.88 9.20 -7.92
N PRO A 147 -10.10 8.69 -7.72
CA PRO A 147 -10.40 7.28 -7.91
C PRO A 147 -10.10 6.80 -9.33
N LEU A 148 -9.58 5.57 -9.44
CA LEU A 148 -9.35 4.92 -10.72
C LEU A 148 -10.58 4.10 -11.15
N LYS A 149 -11.05 4.31 -12.39
CA LYS A 149 -12.09 3.49 -13.03
C LYS A 149 -11.68 2.03 -13.17
N ASP A 150 -10.39 1.80 -13.31
CA ASP A 150 -9.79 0.49 -13.54
C ASP A 150 -9.86 -0.43 -12.32
N ARG A 151 -10.30 0.07 -11.16
CA ARG A 151 -10.49 -0.68 -9.92
C ARG A 151 -9.27 -1.51 -9.53
N LEU A 152 -8.09 -0.93 -9.68
CA LEU A 152 -6.84 -1.56 -9.29
C LEU A 152 -6.77 -1.64 -7.77
N THR A 153 -6.46 -2.81 -7.25
CA THR A 153 -6.30 -3.07 -5.82
C THR A 153 -5.05 -3.89 -5.55
N ARG A 154 -4.59 -3.86 -4.32
CA ARG A 154 -3.62 -4.80 -3.76
C ARG A 154 -4.20 -5.41 -2.48
N THR A 155 -3.91 -6.67 -2.23
CA THR A 155 -4.30 -7.33 -0.99
C THR A 155 -3.22 -7.13 0.07
N VAL A 156 -3.56 -6.42 1.14
CA VAL A 156 -2.71 -6.34 2.34
C VAL A 156 -3.05 -7.51 3.23
N SER A 157 -2.08 -8.32 3.56
CA SER A 157 -2.22 -9.54 4.36
C SER A 157 -1.33 -9.49 5.60
N LEU A 158 -1.63 -10.30 6.60
CA LEU A 158 -0.70 -10.65 7.66
C LEU A 158 -0.05 -11.98 7.29
N LEU A 159 1.26 -11.96 7.11
CA LEU A 159 2.08 -13.14 6.84
C LEU A 159 2.61 -13.68 8.16
N CYS A 160 2.41 -14.98 8.39
CA CYS A 160 2.83 -15.66 9.60
C CYS A 160 3.53 -16.98 9.25
N PRO A 161 4.32 -17.57 10.15
CA PRO A 161 4.74 -18.96 10.06
C PRO A 161 3.51 -19.89 10.00
N ARG A 162 3.71 -21.15 9.66
CA ARG A 162 2.65 -22.15 9.73
C ARG A 162 2.09 -22.28 11.13
N GLU A 163 0.84 -22.70 11.26
CA GLU A 163 0.16 -22.87 12.54
C GLU A 163 0.99 -23.63 13.57
N SER A 164 1.66 -24.73 13.14
CA SER A 164 2.50 -25.55 14.00
C SER A 164 3.75 -24.85 14.55
N GLU A 165 4.14 -23.72 13.97
CA GLU A 165 5.36 -22.96 14.29
C GLU A 165 5.04 -21.62 14.99
N ARG A 166 3.76 -21.22 15.04
CA ARG A 166 3.32 -19.98 15.65
C ARG A 166 3.28 -20.07 17.18
N SER A 167 3.72 -18.99 17.82
CA SER A 167 3.53 -18.80 19.26
C SER A 167 2.05 -18.53 19.57
N HIS A 168 1.64 -18.81 20.81
CA HIS A 168 0.30 -18.41 21.27
C HIS A 168 0.05 -16.90 21.13
N LEU A 169 1.05 -16.06 21.36
CA LEU A 169 0.93 -14.61 21.22
C LEU A 169 0.74 -14.20 19.75
N THR A 170 1.41 -14.86 18.81
CA THR A 170 1.19 -14.65 17.37
C THR A 170 -0.25 -14.98 16.96
N GLU A 171 -0.82 -16.08 17.47
CA GLU A 171 -2.22 -16.46 17.23
C GLU A 171 -3.20 -15.41 17.79
N VAL A 172 -2.93 -14.94 18.99
CA VAL A 172 -3.75 -13.88 19.61
C VAL A 172 -3.65 -12.59 18.81
N PHE A 173 -2.44 -12.20 18.37
CA PHE A 173 -2.23 -11.01 17.56
C PHE A 173 -2.98 -11.10 16.23
N LEU A 174 -2.87 -12.22 15.52
CA LEU A 174 -3.60 -12.49 14.29
C LEU A 174 -5.11 -12.32 14.48
N ARG A 175 -5.70 -12.98 15.47
CA ARG A 175 -7.13 -12.91 15.75
C ARG A 175 -7.59 -11.48 16.06
N LEU A 176 -6.86 -10.76 16.89
CA LEU A 176 -7.19 -9.37 17.23
C LEU A 176 -7.04 -8.44 16.01
N THR A 177 -6.04 -8.66 15.18
CA THR A 177 -5.85 -7.91 13.93
C THR A 177 -7.06 -8.12 12.99
N GLN A 178 -7.48 -9.36 12.77
CA GLN A 178 -8.65 -9.66 11.95
C GLN A 178 -9.92 -9.00 12.49
N GLN A 179 -10.19 -9.12 13.78
CA GLN A 179 -11.35 -8.49 14.42
C GLN A 179 -11.35 -6.96 14.27
N ARG A 180 -10.18 -6.33 14.40
CA ARG A 180 -10.05 -4.87 14.25
C ARG A 180 -10.26 -4.43 12.80
N VAL A 181 -9.74 -5.17 11.85
CA VAL A 181 -9.93 -4.89 10.42
C VAL A 181 -11.40 -5.04 10.03
N ASP A 182 -12.08 -6.07 10.50
CA ASP A 182 -13.52 -6.28 10.24
C ASP A 182 -14.37 -5.15 10.83
N ALA A 183 -14.09 -4.74 12.06
CA ALA A 183 -14.76 -3.60 12.69
C ALA A 183 -14.51 -2.29 11.93
N TRP A 184 -13.27 -2.07 11.44
CA TRP A 184 -12.92 -0.90 10.66
C TRP A 184 -13.62 -0.89 9.29
N ARG A 185 -13.68 -2.03 8.57
CA ARG A 185 -14.42 -2.18 7.31
C ARG A 185 -15.89 -1.80 7.49
N THR A 186 -16.56 -2.38 8.49
CA THR A 186 -17.95 -2.08 8.80
C THR A 186 -18.17 -0.58 9.08
N ALA A 187 -17.23 0.05 9.78
CA ALA A 187 -17.31 1.48 10.05
C ALA A 187 -17.11 2.36 8.80
N GLN A 188 -16.34 1.90 7.80
CA GLN A 188 -16.15 2.61 6.52
C GLN A 188 -17.38 2.46 5.62
N GLU A 189 -17.96 1.27 5.52
CA GLU A 189 -19.19 1.02 4.75
C GLU A 189 -20.35 1.89 5.23
N ASN A 190 -20.46 2.09 6.55
CA ASN A 190 -21.49 2.95 7.16
C ASN A 190 -21.23 4.47 6.96
N LYS A 191 -20.05 4.88 6.50
CA LYS A 191 -19.71 6.29 6.21
C LYS A 191 -19.84 6.66 4.73
N SER A 192 -19.95 5.67 3.86
CA SER A 192 -20.22 5.92 2.43
C SER A 192 -21.71 6.24 2.27
N PRO A 193 -22.06 7.44 1.73
CA PRO A 193 -23.45 7.86 1.55
C PRO A 193 -24.19 7.03 0.51
#